data_a50ab60618916e51ec3beae40ee60983
#
_entry.id   a50ab60618916e51ec3beae40ee60983
#
_cell.length_a   1.000
_cell.length_b   1.000
_cell.length_c   1.000
_cell.angle_alpha   90.00
_cell.angle_beta   90.00
_cell.angle_gamma   90.00
#
_symmetry.space_group_name_H-M   'P 1'
#
loop_
_entity.id
_entity.type
_entity.pdbx_description
1 polymer ?
#
loop_
_entity_poly.entity_id
_entity_poly.type
_entity_poly.pdbx_seq_one_letter_code
_entity_poly.pdbx_strand_id
1 'polypeptide(L)'
;MARSVKQPDAPLPPGTPAPPIDVPVSPDQRLSLEQFRGAPLVLVFYPADWSPVCSDELALFNQLLPEFERLGAKVVGVSCDGVWCHQAFARERGLRMPLASDFHPKAALSRAYHVYREEDGVCERALFVIDPQGKIFWSYVSPMEVNPGADGVLDALERLTGTFSSDAAAGQPQQEASP
;
A
#
# COMPACT_ATOMS: atom_id res chain seq x y z
N MET A 1 9.31 -15.57 -31.95
CA MET A 1 10.13 -15.78 -30.74
C MET A 1 9.27 -15.41 -29.53
N ALA A 2 8.91 -16.40 -28.71
CA ALA A 2 8.14 -16.13 -27.50
C ALA A 2 9.03 -15.34 -26.55
N ARG A 3 8.62 -14.14 -26.13
CA ARG A 3 9.28 -13.39 -25.06
C ARG A 3 9.16 -14.22 -23.78
N SER A 4 10.31 -14.58 -23.21
CA SER A 4 10.33 -15.19 -21.88
C SER A 4 9.80 -14.13 -20.92
N VAL A 5 8.59 -14.32 -20.42
CA VAL A 5 8.05 -13.49 -19.35
C VAL A 5 8.86 -13.85 -18.11
N LYS A 6 9.81 -12.96 -17.74
CA LYS A 6 10.48 -13.07 -16.45
C LYS A 6 9.39 -12.98 -15.38
N GLN A 7 9.27 -14.02 -14.56
CA GLN A 7 8.38 -13.93 -13.40
C GLN A 7 8.84 -12.75 -12.54
N PRO A 8 7.89 -11.93 -12.03
CA PRO A 8 8.23 -10.86 -11.13
C PRO A 8 9.03 -11.41 -9.95
N ASP A 9 10.02 -10.67 -9.49
CA ASP A 9 10.68 -10.99 -8.22
C ASP A 9 9.58 -11.09 -7.15
N ALA A 10 9.68 -12.09 -6.26
CA ALA A 10 8.68 -12.24 -5.22
C ALA A 10 8.58 -10.94 -4.40
N PRO A 11 7.37 -10.47 -4.06
CA PRO A 11 7.22 -9.28 -3.22
C PRO A 11 7.92 -9.49 -1.89
N LEU A 12 8.28 -8.38 -1.23
CA LEU A 12 8.93 -8.45 0.08
C LEU A 12 8.06 -9.26 1.06
N PRO A 13 8.64 -10.28 1.75
CA PRO A 13 7.87 -11.17 2.61
C PRO A 13 7.46 -10.50 3.93
N PRO A 14 6.40 -11.05 4.59
CA PRO A 14 6.02 -10.62 5.93
C PRO A 14 7.19 -10.68 6.93
N GLY A 15 7.22 -9.70 7.86
CA GLY A 15 8.28 -9.53 8.85
C GLY A 15 9.46 -8.68 8.37
N THR A 16 9.58 -8.44 7.06
CA THR A 16 10.61 -7.55 6.50
C THR A 16 10.35 -6.10 6.95
N PRO A 17 11.36 -5.35 7.42
CA PRO A 17 11.22 -3.90 7.57
C PRO A 17 10.80 -3.27 6.25
N ALA A 18 9.74 -2.46 6.27
CA ALA A 18 9.27 -1.77 5.07
C ALA A 18 10.38 -0.79 4.60
N PRO A 19 10.74 -0.81 3.31
CA PRO A 19 11.67 0.17 2.76
C PRO A 19 11.20 1.60 3.00
N PRO A 20 12.10 2.56 3.17
CA PRO A 20 11.76 3.96 3.37
C PRO A 20 10.85 4.46 2.24
N ILE A 21 9.85 5.23 2.61
CA ILE A 21 9.00 5.97 1.67
C ILE A 21 9.38 7.44 1.77
N ASP A 22 9.69 8.04 0.64
CA ASP A 22 9.88 9.48 0.49
C ASP A 22 9.53 9.87 -0.95
N VAL A 23 8.24 10.06 -1.19
CA VAL A 23 7.68 10.27 -2.54
C VAL A 23 6.74 11.47 -2.56
N PRO A 24 6.69 12.25 -3.65
CA PRO A 24 5.74 13.33 -3.77
C PRO A 24 4.31 12.81 -3.96
N VAL A 25 3.35 13.49 -3.32
CA VAL A 25 1.90 13.29 -3.51
C VAL A 25 1.24 14.52 -4.14
N SER A 26 1.94 15.64 -4.13
CA SER A 26 1.61 16.87 -4.85
C SER A 26 2.92 17.60 -5.20
N PRO A 27 2.89 18.71 -5.98
CA PRO A 27 4.10 19.46 -6.31
C PRO A 27 4.86 20.01 -5.11
N ASP A 28 4.16 20.22 -3.99
CA ASP A 28 4.67 20.87 -2.76
C ASP A 28 4.62 19.96 -1.53
N GLN A 29 4.09 18.73 -1.65
CA GLN A 29 3.94 17.80 -0.53
C GLN A 29 4.59 16.44 -0.83
N ARG A 30 5.29 15.91 0.16
CA ARG A 30 5.88 14.57 0.14
C ARG A 30 5.30 13.71 1.26
N LEU A 31 5.27 12.43 1.02
CA LEU A 31 4.81 11.42 1.94
C LEU A 31 6.00 10.58 2.40
N SER A 32 6.12 10.39 3.72
CA SER A 32 7.14 9.53 4.30
C SER A 32 6.53 8.42 5.16
N LEU A 33 7.23 7.30 5.26
CA LEU A 33 6.78 6.16 6.09
C LEU A 33 6.61 6.56 7.56
N GLU A 34 7.43 7.47 8.06
CA GLU A 34 7.39 7.91 9.46
C GLU A 34 6.05 8.58 9.85
N GLN A 35 5.35 9.18 8.89
CA GLN A 35 4.03 9.78 9.12
C GLN A 35 2.95 8.75 9.49
N PHE A 36 3.21 7.45 9.23
CA PHE A 36 2.28 6.35 9.50
C PHE A 36 2.66 5.52 10.72
N ARG A 37 3.72 5.89 11.45
CA ARG A 37 4.09 5.19 12.67
C ARG A 37 2.92 5.20 13.68
N GLY A 38 2.63 4.03 14.25
CA GLY A 38 1.51 3.85 15.16
C GLY A 38 0.18 3.51 14.52
N ALA A 39 0.09 3.48 13.18
CA ALA A 39 -1.09 3.07 12.42
C ALA A 39 -0.72 2.13 11.27
N PRO A 40 -1.58 1.17 10.90
CA PRO A 40 -1.37 0.37 9.70
C PRO A 40 -1.39 1.23 8.43
N LEU A 41 -0.53 0.89 7.47
CA LEU A 41 -0.50 1.51 6.15
C LEU A 41 -0.76 0.47 5.06
N VAL A 42 -1.69 0.76 4.17
CA VAL A 42 -1.96 -0.01 2.96
C VAL A 42 -1.33 0.71 1.77
N LEU A 43 -0.41 0.05 1.07
CA LEU A 43 0.12 0.52 -0.22
C LEU A 43 -0.53 -0.25 -1.35
N VAL A 44 -1.09 0.47 -2.29
CA VAL A 44 -1.70 -0.06 -3.51
C VAL A 44 -0.81 0.35 -4.69
N PHE A 45 0.11 -0.53 -5.09
CA PHE A 45 0.90 -0.34 -6.30
C PHE A 45 0.05 -0.72 -7.50
N TYR A 46 0.02 0.15 -8.51
CA TYR A 46 -0.74 -0.08 -9.73
C TYR A 46 0.05 0.40 -10.96
N PRO A 47 -0.18 -0.19 -12.14
CA PRO A 47 0.60 0.08 -13.35
C PRO A 47 0.55 1.53 -13.83
N ALA A 48 -0.63 2.10 -14.00
CA ALA A 48 -0.76 3.42 -14.59
C ALA A 48 -2.12 4.07 -14.31
N ASP A 49 -2.11 5.40 -14.14
CA ASP A 49 -3.33 6.20 -14.20
C ASP A 49 -4.09 5.94 -15.51
N TRP A 50 -5.41 6.16 -15.50
CA TRP A 50 -6.31 6.04 -16.65
C TRP A 50 -6.49 4.63 -17.23
N SER A 51 -5.69 3.63 -16.82
CA SER A 51 -5.93 2.25 -17.22
C SER A 51 -7.28 1.76 -16.65
N PRO A 52 -8.10 1.03 -17.44
CA PRO A 52 -9.42 0.59 -16.98
C PRO A 52 -9.37 -0.20 -15.69
N VAL A 53 -8.52 -1.23 -15.61
CA VAL A 53 -8.39 -2.10 -14.42
C VAL A 53 -7.88 -1.32 -13.21
N CYS A 54 -6.92 -0.41 -13.39
CA CYS A 54 -6.42 0.44 -12.30
C CYS A 54 -7.49 1.41 -11.82
N SER A 55 -8.28 1.97 -12.74
CA SER A 55 -9.39 2.86 -12.37
C SER A 55 -10.43 2.16 -11.51
N ASP A 56 -10.78 0.92 -11.86
CA ASP A 56 -11.74 0.12 -11.09
C ASP A 56 -11.17 -0.30 -9.73
N GLU A 57 -9.90 -0.70 -9.68
CA GLU A 57 -9.22 -1.04 -8.44
C GLU A 57 -9.18 0.16 -7.46
N LEU A 58 -8.70 1.31 -7.93
CA LEU A 58 -8.62 2.51 -7.10
C LEU A 58 -10.00 3.04 -6.69
N ALA A 59 -11.02 2.92 -7.54
CA ALA A 59 -12.40 3.25 -7.19
C ALA A 59 -12.91 2.36 -6.05
N LEU A 60 -12.62 1.05 -6.08
CA LEU A 60 -12.98 0.12 -5.02
C LEU A 60 -12.30 0.52 -3.68
N PHE A 61 -10.98 0.72 -3.69
CA PHE A 61 -10.25 1.15 -2.49
C PHE A 61 -10.77 2.48 -1.95
N ASN A 62 -11.09 3.43 -2.83
CA ASN A 62 -11.66 4.72 -2.45
C ASN A 62 -13.07 4.58 -1.82
N GLN A 63 -13.90 3.66 -2.30
CA GLN A 63 -15.20 3.36 -1.70
C GLN A 63 -15.07 2.74 -0.32
N LEU A 64 -14.04 1.92 -0.11
CA LEU A 64 -13.78 1.23 1.15
C LEU A 64 -12.97 2.04 2.17
N LEU A 65 -12.65 3.31 1.89
CA LEU A 65 -11.92 4.16 2.85
C LEU A 65 -12.54 4.19 4.26
N PRO A 66 -13.89 4.23 4.44
CA PRO A 66 -14.48 4.16 5.77
C PRO A 66 -14.15 2.85 6.52
N GLU A 67 -14.08 1.71 5.81
CA GLU A 67 -13.70 0.43 6.42
C GLU A 67 -12.22 0.41 6.83
N PHE A 68 -11.34 0.95 6.00
CA PHE A 68 -9.93 1.11 6.36
C PHE A 68 -9.75 2.02 7.56
N GLU A 69 -10.49 3.13 7.62
CA GLU A 69 -10.49 4.05 8.76
C GLU A 69 -11.01 3.39 10.05
N ARG A 70 -12.05 2.56 9.96
CA ARG A 70 -12.56 1.76 11.08
C ARG A 70 -11.49 0.81 11.65
N LEU A 71 -10.64 0.27 10.78
CA LEU A 71 -9.50 -0.58 11.15
C LEU A 71 -8.23 0.23 11.50
N GLY A 72 -8.33 1.57 11.57
CA GLY A 72 -7.23 2.47 11.89
C GLY A 72 -6.18 2.60 10.78
N ALA A 73 -6.43 2.03 9.60
CA ALA A 73 -5.48 2.00 8.50
C ALA A 73 -5.57 3.24 7.60
N LYS A 74 -4.43 3.62 7.02
CA LYS A 74 -4.34 4.60 5.94
C LYS A 74 -4.06 3.88 4.62
N VAL A 75 -4.56 4.44 3.52
CA VAL A 75 -4.40 3.88 2.17
C VAL A 75 -3.70 4.88 1.26
N VAL A 76 -2.71 4.42 0.51
CA VAL A 76 -1.95 5.22 -0.46
C VAL A 76 -1.81 4.42 -1.75
N GLY A 77 -2.23 5.02 -2.86
CA GLY A 77 -1.93 4.50 -4.20
C GLY A 77 -0.52 4.89 -4.64
N VAL A 78 0.16 4.01 -5.35
CA VAL A 78 1.52 4.25 -5.85
C VAL A 78 1.62 3.83 -7.32
N SER A 79 2.06 4.72 -8.19
CA SER A 79 2.45 4.38 -9.56
C SER A 79 3.67 5.19 -10.02
N CYS A 80 4.20 4.85 -11.20
CA CYS A 80 5.30 5.59 -11.82
C CYS A 80 4.83 6.84 -12.57
N ASP A 81 3.54 7.20 -12.51
CA ASP A 81 3.02 8.43 -13.10
C ASP A 81 3.49 9.68 -12.32
N GLY A 82 3.52 10.81 -13.01
CA GLY A 82 3.92 12.08 -12.40
C GLY A 82 2.79 12.71 -11.58
N VAL A 83 3.16 13.56 -10.62
CA VAL A 83 2.20 14.22 -9.70
C VAL A 83 1.07 14.96 -10.40
N TRP A 84 1.33 15.57 -11.55
CA TRP A 84 0.29 16.28 -12.32
C TRP A 84 -0.71 15.33 -12.96
N CYS A 85 -0.26 14.14 -13.40
CA CYS A 85 -1.13 13.08 -13.88
C CYS A 85 -2.01 12.58 -12.74
N HIS A 86 -1.43 12.26 -11.58
CA HIS A 86 -2.15 11.85 -10.37
C HIS A 86 -3.21 12.86 -9.95
N GLN A 87 -2.90 14.16 -9.95
CA GLN A 87 -3.88 15.19 -9.57
C GLN A 87 -5.05 15.26 -10.54
N ALA A 88 -4.79 15.19 -11.85
CA ALA A 88 -5.84 15.18 -12.85
C ALA A 88 -6.71 13.92 -12.74
N PHE A 89 -6.08 12.76 -12.60
CA PHE A 89 -6.74 11.47 -12.46
C PHE A 89 -7.58 11.38 -11.17
N ALA A 90 -7.01 11.76 -10.02
CA ALA A 90 -7.71 11.74 -8.76
C ALA A 90 -8.94 12.67 -8.77
N ARG A 91 -8.80 13.86 -9.34
CA ARG A 91 -9.92 14.81 -9.46
C ARG A 91 -11.02 14.28 -10.37
N GLU A 92 -10.68 13.75 -11.54
CA GLU A 92 -11.64 13.19 -12.49
C GLU A 92 -12.40 11.99 -11.92
N ARG A 93 -11.70 11.13 -11.15
CA ARG A 93 -12.26 9.91 -10.55
C ARG A 93 -12.82 10.10 -9.15
N GLY A 94 -12.73 11.29 -8.58
CA GLY A 94 -13.20 11.58 -7.22
C GLY A 94 -12.45 10.78 -6.14
N LEU A 95 -11.17 10.47 -6.35
CA LEU A 95 -10.35 9.74 -5.39
C LEU A 95 -9.97 10.65 -4.22
N ARG A 96 -10.21 10.19 -3.00
CA ARG A 96 -9.88 10.90 -1.76
C ARG A 96 -8.58 10.39 -1.12
N MET A 97 -8.16 9.18 -1.45
CA MET A 97 -6.88 8.65 -1.00
C MET A 97 -5.73 9.34 -1.75
N PRO A 98 -4.58 9.59 -1.10
CA PRO A 98 -3.42 10.16 -1.78
C PRO A 98 -2.85 9.19 -2.81
N LEU A 99 -2.37 9.74 -3.93
CA LEU A 99 -1.61 9.03 -4.95
C LEU A 99 -0.15 9.49 -4.90
N ALA A 100 0.75 8.58 -4.63
CA ALA A 100 2.18 8.82 -4.49
C ALA A 100 2.89 8.54 -5.82
N SER A 101 3.67 9.51 -6.28
CA SER A 101 4.38 9.45 -7.55
C SER A 101 5.77 8.86 -7.38
N ASP A 102 6.00 7.68 -7.93
CA ASP A 102 7.32 7.05 -8.00
C ASP A 102 8.01 7.34 -9.35
N PHE A 103 7.77 8.55 -9.89
CA PHE A 103 8.30 9.01 -11.17
C PHE A 103 9.80 9.28 -11.11
N HIS A 104 10.26 9.96 -10.06
CA HIS A 104 11.66 10.34 -9.90
C HIS A 104 12.12 10.31 -8.42
N PRO A 105 13.29 9.68 -8.10
CA PRO A 105 14.13 8.86 -8.98
C PRO A 105 13.36 7.68 -9.53
N LYS A 106 13.54 7.35 -10.81
CA LYS A 106 12.65 6.45 -11.54
C LYS A 106 12.40 5.14 -10.81
N ALA A 107 11.15 4.94 -10.39
CA ALA A 107 10.65 3.75 -9.73
C ALA A 107 11.49 3.30 -8.51
N ALA A 108 12.06 4.26 -7.79
CA ALA A 108 12.92 3.94 -6.65
C ALA A 108 12.16 3.19 -5.55
N LEU A 109 10.92 3.60 -5.26
CA LEU A 109 10.07 2.94 -4.29
C LEU A 109 9.63 1.56 -4.78
N SER A 110 9.13 1.45 -6.01
CA SER A 110 8.68 0.18 -6.60
C SER A 110 9.80 -0.84 -6.69
N ARG A 111 11.03 -0.41 -6.98
CA ARG A 111 12.22 -1.27 -6.98
C ARG A 111 12.54 -1.76 -5.56
N ALA A 112 12.49 -0.88 -4.57
CA ALA A 112 12.75 -1.24 -3.19
C ALA A 112 11.74 -2.25 -2.64
N TYR A 113 10.49 -2.21 -3.13
CA TYR A 113 9.43 -3.17 -2.78
C TYR A 113 9.39 -4.41 -3.69
N HIS A 114 10.33 -4.54 -4.66
CA HIS A 114 10.43 -5.64 -5.64
C HIS A 114 9.19 -5.77 -6.54
N VAL A 115 8.57 -4.64 -6.88
CA VAL A 115 7.35 -4.58 -7.71
C VAL A 115 7.48 -3.65 -8.91
N TYR A 116 8.69 -3.45 -9.42
CA TYR A 116 8.92 -2.71 -10.64
C TYR A 116 9.17 -3.63 -11.84
N ARG A 117 8.50 -3.35 -12.95
CA ARG A 117 8.62 -4.05 -14.23
C ARG A 117 9.57 -3.27 -15.15
N GLU A 118 10.80 -3.76 -15.26
CA GLU A 118 11.83 -3.11 -16.07
C GLU A 118 11.47 -3.01 -17.57
N GLU A 119 10.78 -4.04 -18.08
CA GLU A 119 10.44 -4.11 -19.50
C GLU A 119 9.31 -3.14 -19.88
N ASP A 120 8.37 -2.93 -18.97
CA ASP A 120 7.18 -2.12 -19.19
C ASP A 120 7.34 -0.69 -18.64
N GLY A 121 8.26 -0.49 -17.71
CA GLY A 121 8.51 0.81 -17.10
C GLY A 121 7.43 1.25 -16.09
N VAL A 122 6.67 0.29 -15.55
CA VAL A 122 5.54 0.52 -14.63
C VAL A 122 5.65 -0.36 -13.38
N CYS A 123 4.81 -0.09 -12.40
CA CYS A 123 4.67 -0.97 -11.24
C CYS A 123 3.94 -2.27 -11.60
N GLU A 124 4.22 -3.33 -10.86
CA GLU A 124 3.30 -4.46 -10.74
C GLU A 124 1.98 -3.99 -10.11
N ARG A 125 0.94 -4.81 -10.25
CA ARG A 125 -0.28 -4.67 -9.47
C ARG A 125 -0.08 -5.40 -8.14
N ALA A 126 0.26 -4.66 -7.09
CA ALA A 126 0.69 -5.24 -5.83
C ALA A 126 0.10 -4.51 -4.62
N LEU A 127 -0.23 -5.28 -3.60
CA LEU A 127 -0.81 -4.79 -2.35
C LEU A 127 0.13 -5.13 -1.19
N PHE A 128 0.33 -4.16 -0.29
CA PHE A 128 1.07 -4.35 0.95
C PHE A 128 0.28 -3.81 2.13
N VAL A 129 0.30 -4.56 3.23
CA VAL A 129 -0.11 -4.07 4.55
C VAL A 129 1.14 -3.94 5.40
N ILE A 130 1.42 -2.74 5.88
CA ILE A 130 2.54 -2.42 6.76
C ILE A 130 1.98 -2.20 8.16
N ASP A 131 2.59 -2.83 9.15
CA ASP A 131 2.16 -2.72 10.54
C ASP A 131 2.54 -1.37 11.19
N PRO A 132 2.00 -1.03 12.37
CA PRO A 132 2.31 0.22 13.06
C PRO A 132 3.80 0.39 13.42
N GLN A 133 4.59 -0.69 13.43
CA GLN A 133 6.03 -0.69 13.69
C GLN A 133 6.85 -0.50 12.41
N GLY A 134 6.18 -0.44 11.23
CA GLY A 134 6.83 -0.25 9.94
C GLY A 134 7.42 -1.54 9.36
N LYS A 135 6.83 -2.69 9.63
CA LYS A 135 7.17 -3.96 9.00
C LYS A 135 6.06 -4.39 8.05
N ILE A 136 6.43 -5.08 6.99
CA ILE A 136 5.46 -5.71 6.09
C ILE A 136 4.75 -6.82 6.87
N PHE A 137 3.44 -6.70 7.02
CA PHE A 137 2.59 -7.70 7.65
C PHE A 137 2.03 -8.69 6.63
N TRP A 138 1.68 -8.18 5.45
CA TRP A 138 1.10 -8.98 4.36
C TRP A 138 1.42 -8.33 3.01
N SER A 139 1.59 -9.15 1.97
CA SER A 139 1.79 -8.68 0.61
C SER A 139 1.18 -9.65 -0.42
N TYR A 140 0.77 -9.11 -1.55
CA TYR A 140 0.20 -9.85 -2.67
C TYR A 140 0.52 -9.17 -3.99
N VAL A 141 0.86 -9.95 -5.01
CA VAL A 141 1.00 -9.48 -6.41
C VAL A 141 -0.07 -10.16 -7.25
N SER A 142 -0.87 -9.35 -7.92
CA SER A 142 -1.94 -9.80 -8.83
C SER A 142 -1.44 -9.84 -10.27
N PRO A 143 -2.01 -10.72 -11.12
CA PRO A 143 -1.86 -10.55 -12.57
C PRO A 143 -2.27 -9.14 -13.03
N MET A 144 -1.59 -8.62 -14.06
CA MET A 144 -1.77 -7.22 -14.51
C MET A 144 -3.20 -6.88 -14.92
N GLU A 145 -3.91 -7.86 -15.48
CA GLU A 145 -5.26 -7.73 -15.99
C GLU A 145 -6.35 -8.01 -14.95
N VAL A 146 -5.95 -8.39 -13.73
CA VAL A 146 -6.89 -8.82 -12.67
C VAL A 146 -6.91 -7.78 -11.56
N ASN A 147 -8.09 -7.20 -11.30
CA ASN A 147 -8.31 -6.42 -10.09
C ASN A 147 -8.26 -7.37 -8.87
N PRO A 148 -7.31 -7.19 -7.94
CA PRO A 148 -7.14 -8.10 -6.81
C PRO A 148 -8.29 -8.03 -5.78
N GLY A 149 -9.14 -7.01 -5.86
CA GLY A 149 -10.10 -6.72 -4.80
C GLY A 149 -9.41 -6.21 -3.52
N ALA A 150 -10.18 -6.04 -2.47
CA ALA A 150 -9.69 -5.56 -1.18
C ALA A 150 -9.80 -6.60 -0.05
N ASP A 151 -10.40 -7.76 -0.30
CA ASP A 151 -10.69 -8.77 0.73
C ASP A 151 -9.43 -9.23 1.45
N GLY A 152 -8.35 -9.53 0.71
CA GLY A 152 -7.08 -9.96 1.30
C GLY A 152 -6.43 -8.89 2.19
N VAL A 153 -6.59 -7.61 1.83
CA VAL A 153 -6.12 -6.48 2.64
C VAL A 153 -6.96 -6.33 3.91
N LEU A 154 -8.28 -6.40 3.79
CA LEU A 154 -9.19 -6.30 4.94
C LEU A 154 -8.96 -7.45 5.93
N ASP A 155 -8.86 -8.69 5.45
CA ASP A 155 -8.53 -9.85 6.28
C ASP A 155 -7.17 -9.69 7.00
N ALA A 156 -6.17 -9.14 6.30
CA ALA A 156 -4.86 -8.88 6.88
C ALA A 156 -4.93 -7.82 7.99
N LEU A 157 -5.68 -6.74 7.76
CA LEU A 157 -5.89 -5.68 8.75
C LEU A 157 -6.67 -6.16 9.98
N GLU A 158 -7.70 -6.98 9.80
CA GLU A 158 -8.45 -7.56 10.91
C GLU A 158 -7.58 -8.47 11.78
N ARG A 159 -6.75 -9.31 11.18
CA ARG A 159 -5.77 -10.12 11.90
C ARG A 159 -4.75 -9.27 12.64
N LEU A 160 -4.25 -8.22 11.98
CA LEU A 160 -3.29 -7.29 12.57
C LEU A 160 -3.88 -6.58 13.81
N THR A 161 -5.09 -6.03 13.71
CA THR A 161 -5.75 -5.33 14.81
C THR A 161 -6.16 -6.29 15.94
N GLY A 162 -6.60 -7.51 15.63
CA GLY A 162 -6.89 -8.56 16.61
C GLY A 162 -5.66 -8.99 17.40
N THR A 163 -4.51 -9.10 16.76
CA THR A 163 -3.23 -9.43 17.42
C THR A 163 -2.81 -8.33 18.39
N PHE A 164 -2.89 -7.06 17.99
CA PHE A 164 -2.55 -5.95 18.88
C PHE A 164 -3.51 -5.79 20.07
N SER A 165 -4.80 -6.12 19.91
CA SER A 165 -5.75 -6.10 21.02
C SER A 165 -5.42 -7.18 22.06
N SER A 166 -4.94 -8.35 21.65
CA SER A 166 -4.55 -9.42 22.56
C SER A 166 -3.27 -9.09 23.33
N ASP A 167 -2.29 -8.46 22.70
CA ASP A 167 -1.04 -8.06 23.36
C ASP A 167 -1.23 -6.91 24.34
N ALA A 168 -2.15 -5.97 24.05
CA ALA A 168 -2.49 -4.89 24.97
C ALA A 168 -3.23 -5.40 26.22
N ALA A 169 -4.01 -6.48 26.10
CA ALA A 169 -4.70 -7.09 27.23
C ALA A 169 -3.75 -7.91 28.14
N ALA A 170 -2.64 -8.42 27.59
CA ALA A 170 -1.64 -9.19 28.34
C ALA A 170 -0.67 -8.31 29.15
N GLY A 171 -0.66 -7.00 28.96
CA GLY A 171 0.28 -6.04 29.58
C GLY A 171 -0.21 -5.30 30.81
N GLN A 172 -1.39 -5.61 31.38
CA GLN A 172 -1.83 -4.98 32.63
C GLN A 172 -1.27 -5.75 33.85
N PRO A 173 -0.40 -5.14 34.68
CA PRO A 173 -0.05 -5.74 35.93
C PRO A 173 -1.26 -5.76 36.85
N GLN A 174 -1.60 -6.95 37.35
CA GLN A 174 -2.57 -7.11 38.44
C GLN A 174 -2.09 -6.30 39.64
N GLN A 175 -2.82 -5.24 40.00
CA GLN A 175 -2.65 -4.61 41.28
C GLN A 175 -3.14 -5.60 42.36
N GLU A 176 -2.18 -6.20 43.05
CA GLU A 176 -2.44 -6.93 44.30
C GLU A 176 -3.06 -5.98 45.31
N ALA A 177 -4.31 -6.24 45.66
CA ALA A 177 -4.91 -5.69 46.86
C ALA A 177 -4.32 -6.48 48.05
N SER A 178 -3.51 -5.84 48.87
CA SER A 178 -3.14 -6.34 50.20
C SER A 178 -4.11 -5.85 51.24
N PRO A 179 -4.34 -6.66 52.30
CA PRO A 179 -5.41 -6.53 53.31
C PRO A 179 -5.24 -5.35 54.26
#